data_c0bb5f32effdf4c8cee84b4d0e36fec7
#
_entry.id   c0bb5f32effdf4c8cee84b4d0e36fec7
#
_cell.length_a   1.000
_cell.length_b   1.000
_cell.length_c   1.000
_cell.angle_alpha   90.00
_cell.angle_beta   90.00
_cell.angle_gamma   90.00
#
_symmetry.space_group_name_H-M   'P 1'
#
loop_
_entity.id
_entity.type
_entity.pdbx_description
1 polymer ?
#
loop_
_entity_poly.entity_id
_entity_poly.type
_entity_poly.pdbx_seq_one_letter_code
_entity_poly.pdbx_strand_id
1 'polypeptide(L)'
;SMKDDTMNFEVLDQSKGIIKARVLNEGIIRGGKGCNIPSLAMDGGKLSTLDKESIIWALNHDIHSFCQSYVESKKDIIELKEFVEKNNKSSKDILYYGKVETKKGINNIEEICENVDGIIIARGDLMPECGIKDAVKNQHIAINKLKEKGYEDKIIMATHLLDSMIKGNRAKYTEVESIFNFMVNG
;
A
#
# COMPACT_ATOMS: atom_id res chain seq x y z
N SER A 1 9.92 -0.78 -12.44
CA SER A 1 8.68 -1.19 -13.14
C SER A 1 7.61 -0.09 -13.08
N MET A 2 6.59 -0.20 -13.87
CA MET A 2 5.42 0.68 -13.92
C MET A 2 4.14 -0.15 -14.07
N LYS A 3 2.97 0.41 -13.75
CA LYS A 3 1.65 -0.22 -13.90
C LYS A 3 1.57 -1.59 -13.21
N ASP A 4 1.82 -1.63 -11.93
CA ASP A 4 1.73 -2.86 -11.11
C ASP A 4 2.57 -4.02 -11.70
N ASP A 5 3.82 -3.70 -12.06
CA ASP A 5 4.81 -4.60 -12.65
C ASP A 5 4.47 -5.14 -14.06
N THR A 6 3.45 -4.58 -14.73
CA THR A 6 3.11 -5.00 -16.11
C THR A 6 4.04 -4.40 -17.17
N MET A 7 4.84 -3.39 -16.82
CA MET A 7 5.84 -2.79 -17.71
C MET A 7 7.19 -2.70 -17.00
N ASN A 8 8.18 -3.36 -17.54
CA ASN A 8 9.52 -3.44 -16.95
C ASN A 8 10.55 -2.71 -17.81
N PHE A 9 11.55 -2.12 -17.14
CA PHE A 9 12.61 -1.34 -17.74
C PHE A 9 13.96 -1.70 -17.14
N GLU A 10 14.97 -1.78 -17.98
CA GLU A 10 16.37 -1.90 -17.55
C GLU A 10 17.01 -0.52 -17.59
N VAL A 11 17.51 -0.04 -16.46
CA VAL A 11 18.25 1.23 -16.42
C VAL A 11 19.61 1.04 -17.09
N LEU A 12 19.89 1.83 -18.13
CA LEU A 12 21.14 1.79 -18.89
C LEU A 12 22.13 2.86 -18.44
N ASP A 13 21.62 4.05 -18.07
CA ASP A 13 22.44 5.19 -17.67
C ASP A 13 21.63 6.15 -16.80
N GLN A 14 22.31 6.87 -15.93
CA GLN A 14 21.76 7.93 -15.11
C GLN A 14 22.73 9.11 -15.08
N SER A 15 22.35 10.22 -15.66
CA SER A 15 23.14 11.44 -15.67
C SER A 15 22.27 12.68 -15.64
N LYS A 16 22.70 13.72 -14.94
CA LYS A 16 22.06 15.04 -14.89
C LYS A 16 20.56 15.03 -14.59
N GLY A 17 20.10 14.11 -13.71
CA GLY A 17 18.68 13.97 -13.39
C GLY A 17 17.83 13.26 -14.44
N ILE A 18 18.46 12.69 -15.47
CA ILE A 18 17.81 11.93 -16.53
C ILE A 18 18.19 10.45 -16.39
N ILE A 19 17.19 9.58 -16.43
CA ILE A 19 17.38 8.13 -16.48
C ILE A 19 17.11 7.66 -17.91
N LYS A 20 18.10 7.01 -18.53
CA LYS A 20 17.95 6.30 -19.80
C LYS A 20 17.66 4.83 -19.51
N ALA A 21 16.57 4.32 -20.03
CA ALA A 21 16.19 2.94 -19.79
C ALA A 21 15.76 2.25 -21.07
N ARG A 22 15.97 0.92 -21.12
CA ARG A 22 15.47 0.03 -22.15
C ARG A 22 14.14 -0.55 -21.72
N VAL A 23 13.14 -0.50 -22.59
CA VAL A 23 11.84 -1.16 -22.38
C VAL A 23 12.04 -2.67 -22.57
N LEU A 24 11.62 -3.47 -21.59
CA LEU A 24 11.77 -4.94 -21.62
C LEU A 24 10.54 -5.66 -22.17
N ASN A 25 9.37 -5.03 -22.06
CA ASN A 25 8.11 -5.60 -22.54
C ASN A 25 7.16 -4.51 -23.04
N GLU A 26 6.28 -4.87 -23.95
CA GLU A 26 5.33 -3.96 -24.58
C GLU A 26 4.33 -3.32 -23.60
N GLY A 27 3.92 -2.09 -23.91
CA GLY A 27 2.88 -1.42 -23.14
C GLY A 27 2.69 0.06 -23.51
N ILE A 28 1.64 0.65 -22.98
CA ILE A 28 1.33 2.07 -23.15
C ILE A 28 1.61 2.81 -21.85
N ILE A 29 2.51 3.76 -21.90
CA ILE A 29 2.80 4.68 -20.78
C ILE A 29 1.93 5.93 -20.97
N ARG A 30 1.29 6.35 -19.87
CA ARG A 30 0.59 7.63 -19.77
C ARG A 30 1.25 8.49 -18.72
N GLY A 31 1.23 9.81 -18.90
CA GLY A 31 1.72 10.75 -17.88
C GLY A 31 1.04 10.55 -16.52
N GLY A 32 1.73 10.87 -15.44
CA GLY A 32 1.21 10.80 -14.08
C GLY A 32 1.12 9.38 -13.49
N LYS A 33 1.75 8.38 -14.11
CA LYS A 33 1.81 7.01 -13.56
C LYS A 33 3.01 6.82 -12.65
N GLY A 34 2.77 6.13 -11.52
CA GLY A 34 3.82 5.76 -10.59
C GLY A 34 4.88 4.89 -11.25
N CYS A 35 6.13 5.10 -10.85
CA CYS A 35 7.28 4.30 -11.24
C CYS A 35 7.85 3.68 -9.97
N ASN A 36 7.92 2.36 -9.93
CA ASN A 36 8.55 1.64 -8.84
C ASN A 36 9.99 1.30 -9.23
N ILE A 37 10.94 1.67 -8.39
CA ILE A 37 12.35 1.34 -8.54
C ILE A 37 12.72 0.52 -7.30
N PRO A 38 12.77 -0.82 -7.40
CA PRO A 38 13.19 -1.67 -6.29
C PRO A 38 14.54 -1.21 -5.74
N SER A 39 14.72 -1.29 -4.44
CA SER A 39 15.94 -0.83 -3.74
C SER A 39 16.26 0.67 -3.75
N LEU A 40 15.44 1.51 -4.36
CA LEU A 40 15.52 2.94 -4.10
C LEU A 40 14.99 3.20 -2.68
N ALA A 41 15.88 3.65 -1.80
CA ALA A 41 15.45 4.12 -0.49
C ALA A 41 14.56 5.36 -0.69
N MET A 42 13.24 5.14 -0.68
CA MET A 42 12.27 6.23 -0.61
C MET A 42 12.14 6.65 0.85
N ASP A 43 11.97 7.95 1.12
CA ASP A 43 11.48 8.42 2.42
C ASP A 43 9.98 8.05 2.52
N GLY A 44 9.72 6.73 2.49
CA GLY A 44 8.36 6.20 2.55
C GLY A 44 7.68 6.60 3.85
N GLY A 45 6.41 6.88 3.78
CA GLY A 45 5.58 7.14 4.95
C GLY A 45 5.60 8.58 5.48
N LYS A 46 6.50 9.46 5.06
CA LYS A 46 6.48 10.86 5.46
C LYS A 46 5.38 11.65 4.74
N LEU A 47 4.68 12.50 5.50
CA LEU A 47 3.66 13.38 4.96
C LEU A 47 4.29 14.48 4.09
N SER A 48 3.99 14.47 2.80
CA SER A 48 4.33 15.57 1.90
C SER A 48 3.52 16.83 2.21
N THR A 49 3.89 17.96 1.62
CA THR A 49 3.10 19.20 1.71
C THR A 49 1.68 18.99 1.19
N LEU A 50 1.53 18.26 0.08
CA LEU A 50 0.23 17.97 -0.51
C LEU A 50 -0.62 17.06 0.39
N ASP A 51 -0.02 16.08 1.07
CA ASP A 51 -0.73 15.25 2.03
C ASP A 51 -1.26 16.09 3.18
N LYS A 52 -0.45 17.00 3.72
CA LYS A 52 -0.84 17.92 4.80
C LYS A 52 -1.99 18.84 4.38
N GLU A 53 -1.94 19.40 3.19
CA GLU A 53 -3.04 20.20 2.63
C GLU A 53 -4.31 19.37 2.44
N SER A 54 -4.18 18.14 1.94
CA SER A 54 -5.29 17.21 1.74
C SER A 54 -5.95 16.81 3.06
N ILE A 55 -5.15 16.56 4.11
CA ILE A 55 -5.66 16.25 5.45
C ILE A 55 -6.47 17.44 6.01
N ILE A 56 -5.93 18.67 5.91
CA ILE A 56 -6.64 19.88 6.37
C ILE A 56 -7.96 20.04 5.61
N TRP A 57 -7.93 19.84 4.29
CA TRP A 57 -9.13 19.88 3.48
C TRP A 57 -10.16 18.84 3.92
N ALA A 58 -9.73 17.61 4.13
CA ALA A 58 -10.57 16.49 4.55
C ALA A 58 -11.26 16.79 5.90
N LEU A 59 -10.50 17.25 6.90
CA LEU A 59 -11.03 17.62 8.20
C LEU A 59 -12.08 18.75 8.12
N ASN A 60 -11.88 19.73 7.23
CA ASN A 60 -12.84 20.81 7.00
C ASN A 60 -14.11 20.35 6.26
N HIS A 61 -14.10 19.14 5.67
CA HIS A 61 -15.24 18.55 4.96
C HIS A 61 -15.84 17.33 5.70
N ASP A 62 -15.63 17.25 7.00
CA ASP A 62 -16.20 16.21 7.87
C ASP A 62 -15.72 14.79 7.53
N ILE A 63 -14.50 14.65 7.00
CA ILE A 63 -13.86 13.37 6.73
C ILE A 63 -12.97 13.02 7.91
N HIS A 64 -13.22 11.87 8.54
CA HIS A 64 -12.59 11.42 9.78
C HIS A 64 -11.92 10.04 9.65
N SER A 65 -11.58 9.61 8.44
CA SER A 65 -10.83 8.38 8.19
C SER A 65 -9.66 8.67 7.28
N PHE A 66 -8.46 8.27 7.69
CA PHE A 66 -7.22 8.52 6.96
C PHE A 66 -6.48 7.22 6.70
N CYS A 67 -6.09 7.00 5.45
CA CYS A 67 -5.26 5.87 5.05
C CYS A 67 -3.94 6.38 4.53
N GLN A 68 -2.85 6.03 5.18
CA GLN A 68 -1.50 6.37 4.76
C GLN A 68 -0.91 5.27 3.92
N SER A 69 -0.43 5.60 2.71
CA SER A 69 0.29 4.68 1.82
C SER A 69 1.78 4.59 2.19
N TYR A 70 2.42 3.52 1.75
CA TYR A 70 3.85 3.25 1.94
C TYR A 70 4.31 3.30 3.40
N VAL A 71 3.47 2.84 4.33
CA VAL A 71 3.82 2.78 5.75
C VAL A 71 4.89 1.71 5.96
N GLU A 72 6.01 2.11 6.52
CA GLU A 72 7.17 1.25 6.77
C GLU A 72 7.49 1.07 8.27
N SER A 73 6.94 1.94 9.11
CA SER A 73 7.17 1.91 10.56
C SER A 73 6.03 2.59 11.32
N LYS A 74 5.95 2.34 12.62
CA LYS A 74 5.01 3.07 13.51
C LYS A 74 5.24 4.58 13.52
N LYS A 75 6.46 5.05 13.22
CA LYS A 75 6.77 6.49 13.18
C LYS A 75 5.97 7.22 12.13
N ASP A 76 5.72 6.57 10.99
CA ASP A 76 4.95 7.14 9.90
C ASP A 76 3.50 7.40 10.34
N ILE A 77 2.92 6.45 11.05
CA ILE A 77 1.56 6.57 11.61
C ILE A 77 1.50 7.62 12.73
N ILE A 78 2.53 7.68 13.58
CA ILE A 78 2.59 8.69 14.64
C ILE A 78 2.64 10.10 14.05
N GLU A 79 3.46 10.34 13.00
CA GLU A 79 3.51 11.63 12.31
C GLU A 79 2.13 12.01 11.73
N LEU A 80 1.42 11.06 11.12
CA LEU A 80 0.07 11.28 10.62
C LEU A 80 -0.88 11.68 11.76
N LYS A 81 -0.89 10.91 12.85
CA LYS A 81 -1.76 11.16 14.02
C LYS A 81 -1.50 12.55 14.62
N GLU A 82 -0.25 12.87 14.90
CA GLU A 82 0.14 14.16 15.47
C GLU A 82 -0.32 15.33 14.57
N PHE A 83 -0.17 15.17 13.25
CA PHE A 83 -0.59 16.20 12.31
C PHE A 83 -2.13 16.33 12.26
N VAL A 84 -2.85 15.23 12.22
CA VAL A 84 -4.32 15.20 12.22
C VAL A 84 -4.86 15.78 13.53
N GLU A 85 -4.39 15.33 14.69
CA GLU A 85 -4.83 15.78 16.02
C GLU A 85 -4.62 17.28 16.21
N LYS A 86 -3.47 17.80 15.77
CA LYS A 86 -3.17 19.25 15.82
C LYS A 86 -4.15 20.08 15.01
N ASN A 87 -4.69 19.56 13.92
CA ASN A 87 -5.56 20.29 12.99
C ASN A 87 -7.05 19.92 13.12
N ASN A 88 -7.38 18.83 13.83
CA ASN A 88 -8.75 18.41 14.05
C ASN A 88 -9.43 19.34 15.08
N LYS A 89 -10.54 19.95 14.67
CA LYS A 89 -11.40 20.79 15.52
C LYS A 89 -12.70 20.09 15.90
N SER A 90 -12.91 18.90 15.40
CA SER A 90 -14.11 18.10 15.66
C SER A 90 -13.92 17.24 16.91
N SER A 91 -15.01 16.92 17.59
CA SER A 91 -15.04 15.93 18.67
C SER A 91 -15.26 14.50 18.17
N LYS A 92 -15.34 14.29 16.85
CA LYS A 92 -15.52 12.98 16.26
C LYS A 92 -14.23 12.16 16.31
N ASP A 93 -14.37 10.87 16.52
CA ASP A 93 -13.26 9.94 16.50
C ASP A 93 -12.64 9.87 15.10
N ILE A 94 -11.34 9.78 15.04
CA ILE A 94 -10.57 9.63 13.81
C ILE A 94 -10.14 8.18 13.66
N LEU A 95 -10.37 7.59 12.48
CA LEU A 95 -9.88 6.26 12.12
C LEU A 95 -8.63 6.35 11.27
N TYR A 96 -7.62 5.57 11.64
CA TYR A 96 -6.33 5.53 10.98
C TYR A 96 -6.08 4.17 10.37
N TYR A 97 -5.71 4.15 9.09
CA TYR A 97 -5.37 2.95 8.36
C TYR A 97 -3.95 3.04 7.83
N GLY A 98 -3.17 1.98 8.01
CA GLY A 98 -1.84 1.87 7.44
C GLY A 98 -1.86 0.96 6.22
N LYS A 99 -1.38 1.44 5.06
CA LYS A 99 -1.27 0.64 3.85
C LYS A 99 0.18 0.18 3.68
N VAL A 100 0.38 -1.13 3.78
CA VAL A 100 1.70 -1.77 3.72
C VAL A 100 1.95 -2.29 2.31
N GLU A 101 2.99 -1.75 1.68
CA GLU A 101 3.31 -1.90 0.26
C GLU A 101 4.75 -2.30 0.01
N THR A 102 5.58 -2.34 1.07
CA THR A 102 7.01 -2.64 0.97
C THR A 102 7.40 -3.82 1.86
N LYS A 103 8.52 -4.46 1.51
CA LYS A 103 9.10 -5.54 2.33
C LYS A 103 9.44 -5.05 3.75
N LYS A 104 9.89 -3.81 3.88
CA LYS A 104 10.20 -3.20 5.19
C LYS A 104 8.93 -3.03 6.03
N GLY A 105 7.83 -2.57 5.43
CA GLY A 105 6.54 -2.48 6.10
C GLY A 105 6.03 -3.85 6.56
N ILE A 106 6.17 -4.91 5.74
CA ILE A 106 5.84 -6.29 6.14
C ILE A 106 6.69 -6.76 7.33
N ASN A 107 7.96 -6.42 7.37
CA ASN A 107 8.81 -6.79 8.51
C ASN A 107 8.37 -6.13 9.81
N ASN A 108 7.89 -4.90 9.74
CA ASN A 108 7.45 -4.06 10.86
C ASN A 108 5.93 -4.06 11.08
N ILE A 109 5.21 -5.00 10.46
CA ILE A 109 3.74 -4.96 10.38
C ILE A 109 3.06 -5.00 11.75
N GLU A 110 3.64 -5.69 12.71
CA GLU A 110 3.11 -5.80 14.08
C GLU A 110 3.09 -4.42 14.76
N GLU A 111 4.22 -3.71 14.76
CA GLU A 111 4.32 -2.38 15.37
C GLU A 111 3.46 -1.33 14.64
N ILE A 112 3.24 -1.49 13.33
CA ILE A 112 2.34 -0.63 12.56
C ILE A 112 0.90 -0.92 12.99
N CYS A 113 0.50 -2.18 13.06
CA CYS A 113 -0.85 -2.60 13.40
C CYS A 113 -1.28 -2.20 14.82
N GLU A 114 -0.36 -2.16 15.76
CA GLU A 114 -0.60 -1.66 17.14
C GLU A 114 -1.01 -0.18 17.16
N ASN A 115 -0.68 0.55 16.12
CA ASN A 115 -0.89 2.00 16.05
C ASN A 115 -1.99 2.43 15.05
N VAL A 116 -2.75 1.50 14.49
CA VAL A 116 -3.83 1.77 13.52
C VAL A 116 -5.11 1.03 13.87
N ASP A 117 -6.23 1.49 13.32
CA ASP A 117 -7.53 0.84 13.44
C ASP A 117 -7.68 -0.30 12.42
N GLY A 118 -7.00 -0.19 11.28
CA GLY A 118 -6.92 -1.24 10.29
C GLY A 118 -5.63 -1.19 9.48
N ILE A 119 -5.20 -2.35 8.99
CA ILE A 119 -4.00 -2.49 8.18
C ILE A 119 -4.34 -3.06 6.81
N ILE A 120 -3.92 -2.35 5.76
CA ILE A 120 -4.19 -2.73 4.38
C ILE A 120 -2.94 -3.38 3.79
N ILE A 121 -3.06 -4.64 3.39
CA ILE A 121 -2.01 -5.35 2.65
C ILE A 121 -2.28 -5.16 1.16
N ALA A 122 -1.46 -4.32 0.50
CA ALA A 122 -1.61 -3.95 -0.89
C ALA A 122 -0.79 -4.86 -1.80
N ARG A 123 -1.43 -5.87 -2.38
CA ARG A 123 -0.76 -6.90 -3.20
C ARG A 123 -0.15 -6.34 -4.48
N GLY A 124 -0.80 -5.34 -5.09
CA GLY A 124 -0.35 -4.73 -6.34
C GLY A 124 1.03 -4.10 -6.23
N ASP A 125 1.28 -3.38 -5.14
CA ASP A 125 2.54 -2.66 -4.92
C ASP A 125 3.64 -3.58 -4.36
N LEU A 126 3.29 -4.67 -3.68
CA LEU A 126 4.25 -5.67 -3.24
C LEU A 126 4.88 -6.44 -4.41
N MET A 127 4.17 -6.63 -5.52
CA MET A 127 4.72 -7.35 -6.69
C MET A 127 5.93 -6.65 -7.31
N PRO A 128 5.87 -5.35 -7.65
CA PRO A 128 7.03 -4.66 -8.19
C PRO A 128 8.17 -4.49 -7.17
N GLU A 129 7.86 -4.52 -5.87
CA GLU A 129 8.87 -4.39 -4.81
C GLU A 129 9.72 -5.65 -4.65
N CYS A 130 9.12 -6.83 -4.70
CA CYS A 130 9.83 -8.07 -4.37
C CYS A 130 9.59 -9.24 -5.36
N GLY A 131 8.86 -9.00 -6.46
CA GLY A 131 8.46 -10.04 -7.41
C GLY A 131 7.24 -10.84 -6.92
N ILE A 132 6.48 -11.39 -7.87
CA ILE A 132 5.19 -12.04 -7.60
C ILE A 132 5.27 -13.18 -6.58
N LYS A 133 6.31 -14.01 -6.65
CA LYS A 133 6.50 -15.16 -5.75
C LYS A 133 6.70 -14.72 -4.30
N ASP A 134 7.58 -13.73 -4.10
CA ASP A 134 7.89 -13.21 -2.77
C ASP A 134 6.77 -12.31 -2.25
N ALA A 135 6.02 -11.63 -3.12
CA ALA A 135 4.83 -10.87 -2.72
C ALA A 135 3.78 -11.78 -2.08
N VAL A 136 3.49 -12.93 -2.70
CA VAL A 136 2.56 -13.93 -2.13
C VAL A 136 3.10 -14.47 -0.81
N LYS A 137 4.38 -14.83 -0.73
CA LYS A 137 5.01 -15.29 0.51
C LYS A 137 4.95 -14.25 1.63
N ASN A 138 5.30 -13.01 1.32
CA ASN A 138 5.31 -11.90 2.29
C ASN A 138 3.90 -11.58 2.79
N GLN A 139 2.88 -11.68 1.93
CA GLN A 139 1.48 -11.56 2.33
C GLN A 139 1.11 -12.59 3.40
N HIS A 140 1.44 -13.87 3.19
CA HIS A 140 1.16 -14.92 4.18
C HIS A 140 1.94 -14.73 5.49
N ILE A 141 3.20 -14.29 5.40
CA ILE A 141 4.00 -13.94 6.59
C ILE A 141 3.31 -12.82 7.38
N ALA A 142 2.84 -11.77 6.69
CA ALA A 142 2.14 -10.65 7.31
C ALA A 142 0.87 -11.10 8.04
N ILE A 143 0.03 -11.87 7.37
CA ILE A 143 -1.22 -12.39 7.93
C ILE A 143 -0.94 -13.24 9.18
N ASN A 144 0.01 -14.18 9.10
CA ASN A 144 0.35 -15.05 10.23
C ASN A 144 0.84 -14.27 11.44
N LYS A 145 1.74 -13.29 11.24
CA LYS A 145 2.22 -12.41 12.32
C LYS A 145 1.09 -11.66 13.01
N LEU A 146 0.14 -11.12 12.22
CA LEU A 146 -1.00 -10.38 12.77
C LEU A 146 -1.96 -11.30 13.54
N LYS A 147 -2.21 -12.51 13.04
CA LYS A 147 -3.04 -13.52 13.71
C LYS A 147 -2.43 -13.99 15.04
N GLU A 148 -1.13 -14.24 15.07
CA GLU A 148 -0.40 -14.59 16.31
C GLU A 148 -0.55 -13.54 17.41
N LYS A 149 -0.84 -12.30 17.01
CA LYS A 149 -1.11 -11.17 17.93
C LYS A 149 -2.59 -10.92 18.21
N GLY A 150 -3.51 -11.64 17.56
CA GLY A 150 -4.95 -11.43 17.69
C GLY A 150 -5.44 -10.17 16.96
N TYR A 151 -4.82 -9.82 15.81
CA TYR A 151 -5.15 -8.64 15.00
C TYR A 151 -5.87 -9.00 13.69
N GLU A 152 -6.44 -10.20 13.57
CA GLU A 152 -7.14 -10.66 12.37
C GLU A 152 -8.25 -9.72 11.92
N ASP A 153 -9.01 -9.16 12.87
CA ASP A 153 -10.11 -8.21 12.60
C ASP A 153 -9.65 -6.88 12.02
N LYS A 154 -8.35 -6.57 12.12
CA LYS A 154 -7.76 -5.35 11.55
C LYS A 154 -7.28 -5.52 10.12
N ILE A 155 -7.22 -6.74 9.58
CA ILE A 155 -6.60 -7.03 8.28
C ILE A 155 -7.57 -6.71 7.15
N ILE A 156 -7.12 -5.87 6.23
CA ILE A 156 -7.83 -5.53 5.00
C ILE A 156 -6.96 -5.95 3.82
N MET A 157 -7.49 -6.83 2.97
CA MET A 157 -6.82 -7.21 1.73
C MET A 157 -7.24 -6.30 0.59
N ALA A 158 -6.28 -5.76 -0.14
CA ALA A 158 -6.54 -4.85 -1.24
C ALA A 158 -5.85 -5.26 -2.54
N THR A 159 -6.47 -4.88 -3.66
CA THR A 159 -6.04 -5.10 -5.05
C THR A 159 -6.05 -6.56 -5.50
N HIS A 160 -6.21 -6.79 -6.81
CA HIS A 160 -6.22 -8.11 -7.47
C HIS A 160 -7.19 -9.13 -6.84
N LEU A 161 -8.37 -8.68 -6.41
CA LEU A 161 -9.40 -9.55 -5.84
C LEU A 161 -10.41 -10.01 -6.89
N LEU A 162 -10.96 -9.09 -7.69
CA LEU A 162 -12.01 -9.34 -8.68
C LEU A 162 -11.71 -8.64 -10.00
N ASP A 163 -10.48 -8.70 -10.47
CA ASP A 163 -9.99 -8.00 -11.67
C ASP A 163 -10.80 -8.39 -12.93
N SER A 164 -11.28 -9.64 -13.01
CA SER A 164 -12.12 -10.08 -14.11
C SER A 164 -13.47 -9.35 -14.19
N MET A 165 -13.95 -8.83 -13.06
CA MET A 165 -15.22 -8.09 -12.98
C MET A 165 -15.11 -6.61 -13.38
N ILE A 166 -13.90 -6.09 -13.62
CA ILE A 166 -13.71 -4.73 -14.15
C ILE A 166 -14.30 -4.61 -15.55
N LYS A 167 -14.21 -5.67 -16.35
CA LYS A 167 -14.69 -5.72 -17.74
C LYS A 167 -15.76 -6.79 -17.98
N GLY A 168 -16.05 -7.61 -17.00
CA GLY A 168 -17.01 -8.70 -17.06
C GLY A 168 -18.04 -8.64 -15.93
N ASN A 169 -19.01 -9.54 -15.97
CA ASN A 169 -20.07 -9.65 -14.96
C ASN A 169 -19.94 -10.92 -14.09
N ARG A 170 -18.83 -11.64 -14.22
CA ARG A 170 -18.57 -12.87 -13.46
C ARG A 170 -17.12 -12.91 -12.96
N ALA A 171 -16.96 -13.21 -11.69
CA ALA A 171 -15.65 -13.51 -11.10
C ALA A 171 -15.11 -14.84 -11.64
N LYS A 172 -13.79 -14.95 -11.73
CA LYS A 172 -13.13 -16.21 -12.00
C LYS A 172 -13.11 -17.06 -10.72
N TYR A 173 -13.10 -18.39 -10.89
CA TYR A 173 -13.02 -19.34 -9.77
C TYR A 173 -11.82 -19.03 -8.84
N THR A 174 -10.65 -18.77 -9.41
CA THR A 174 -9.42 -18.46 -8.66
C THR A 174 -9.50 -17.17 -7.86
N GLU A 175 -10.29 -16.18 -8.29
CA GLU A 175 -10.52 -14.94 -7.56
C GLU A 175 -11.41 -15.18 -6.36
N VAL A 176 -12.50 -15.94 -6.55
CA VAL A 176 -13.40 -16.33 -5.46
C VAL A 176 -12.68 -17.21 -4.44
N GLU A 177 -11.88 -18.18 -4.91
CA GLU A 177 -11.06 -19.03 -4.05
C GLU A 177 -10.04 -18.21 -3.24
N SER A 178 -9.41 -17.22 -3.86
CA SER A 178 -8.49 -16.30 -3.15
C SER A 178 -9.20 -15.55 -2.02
N ILE A 179 -10.39 -15.00 -2.30
CA ILE A 179 -11.19 -14.30 -1.29
C ILE A 179 -11.60 -15.26 -0.16
N PHE A 180 -12.10 -16.42 -0.51
CA PHE A 180 -12.49 -17.43 0.48
C PHE A 180 -11.31 -17.84 1.38
N ASN A 181 -10.13 -18.06 0.79
CA ASN A 181 -8.93 -18.38 1.55
C ASN A 181 -8.54 -17.27 2.55
N PHE A 182 -8.75 -16.00 2.21
CA PHE A 182 -8.55 -14.91 3.17
C PHE A 182 -9.59 -14.94 4.28
N MET A 183 -10.86 -15.18 3.96
CA MET A 183 -11.93 -15.22 4.98
C MET A 183 -11.76 -16.37 5.96
N VAL A 184 -11.21 -17.51 5.51
CA VAL A 184 -11.04 -18.72 6.36
C VAL A 184 -9.70 -18.68 7.12
N ASN A 185 -8.67 -18.11 6.51
CA ASN A 185 -7.32 -18.13 7.07
C ASN A 185 -6.84 -16.74 7.52
N GLY A 186 -7.59 -15.68 7.26
CA GLY A 186 -7.27 -14.28 7.59
C GLY A 186 -7.84 -13.78 8.89
#